data_7b4df4ab83e812a37b56ab8ef76918c6
#
_entry.id   7b4df4ab83e812a37b56ab8ef76918c6
#
_cell.length_a   1.000
_cell.length_b   1.000
_cell.length_c   1.000
_cell.angle_alpha   90.00
_cell.angle_beta   90.00
_cell.angle_gamma   90.00
#
_symmetry.space_group_name_H-M   'P 1'
#
loop_
_entity.id
_entity.type
_entity.pdbx_description
1 polymer ?
#
loop_
_entity_poly.entity_id
_entity_poly.type
_entity_poly.pdbx_seq_one_letter_code
_entity_poly.pdbx_strand_id
1 'polypeptide(L)'
;MDLFVSKYFNKIDKKGRISLPSSFRNVLPKANRNEIILYKSIKSPSIEGCGVGRLKEIAKRINNLDFFSEDYDDFSTSIFSEIVTTNVDKEGRFLIPEELKLYAGIKTEAAFFGQGHFFQIWEPKQGLKNTEDSRRRLLKEKKSLRIMLTQQK
;
A
#
# COMPACT_ATOMS: atom_id res chain seq x y z
N MET A 1 -16.12 -4.60 8.09
CA MET A 1 -14.86 -5.33 7.83
C MET A 1 -13.70 -4.34 7.88
N ASP A 2 -12.71 -4.63 8.69
CA ASP A 2 -11.59 -3.71 8.93
C ASP A 2 -10.36 -4.05 8.08
N LEU A 3 -10.59 -4.63 6.91
CA LEU A 3 -9.53 -5.04 6.00
C LEU A 3 -9.74 -4.45 4.62
N PHE A 4 -8.64 -4.04 4.00
CA PHE A 4 -8.64 -3.66 2.59
C PHE A 4 -8.63 -4.93 1.76
N VAL A 5 -9.70 -5.17 1.03
CA VAL A 5 -9.88 -6.36 0.20
C VAL A 5 -10.32 -5.95 -1.21
N SER A 6 -10.17 -6.86 -2.15
CA SER A 6 -10.56 -6.67 -3.55
C SER A 6 -9.63 -5.73 -4.31
N LYS A 7 -9.89 -5.62 -5.60
CA LYS A 7 -9.13 -4.73 -6.48
C LYS A 7 -10.09 -3.83 -7.25
N TYR A 8 -9.62 -2.62 -7.54
CA TYR A 8 -10.42 -1.59 -8.22
C TYR A 8 -9.55 -0.86 -9.22
N PHE A 9 -10.14 -0.46 -10.34
CA PHE A 9 -9.44 0.28 -11.39
C PHE A 9 -10.13 1.63 -11.55
N ASN A 10 -9.38 2.71 -11.35
CA ASN A 10 -9.92 4.07 -11.42
C ASN A 10 -9.05 4.94 -12.31
N LYS A 11 -9.70 5.88 -12.98
CA LYS A 11 -9.01 6.86 -13.83
C LYS A 11 -8.58 8.07 -13.02
N ILE A 12 -7.46 8.65 -13.41
CA ILE A 12 -6.95 9.89 -12.84
C ILE A 12 -7.55 11.04 -13.66
N ASP A 13 -8.14 12.02 -13.00
CA ASP A 13 -8.74 13.15 -13.69
C ASP A 13 -7.68 14.16 -14.16
N LYS A 14 -8.13 15.20 -14.88
CA LYS A 14 -7.22 16.22 -15.45
C LYS A 14 -6.44 16.99 -14.39
N LYS A 15 -6.95 17.04 -13.16
CA LYS A 15 -6.28 17.71 -12.04
C LYS A 15 -5.37 16.79 -11.24
N GLY A 16 -5.24 15.53 -11.67
CA GLY A 16 -4.39 14.53 -11.00
C GLY A 16 -5.07 13.82 -9.83
N ARG A 17 -6.38 13.97 -9.67
CA ARG A 17 -7.13 13.33 -8.57
C ARG A 17 -7.64 11.96 -9.01
N ILE A 18 -7.75 11.06 -8.05
CA ILE A 18 -8.29 9.72 -8.27
C ILE A 18 -9.21 9.38 -7.11
N SER A 19 -10.28 8.65 -7.38
CA SER A 19 -11.20 8.19 -6.34
C SER A 19 -10.59 7.06 -5.53
N LEU A 20 -10.61 7.20 -4.22
CA LEU A 20 -10.31 6.10 -3.31
C LEU A 20 -11.54 5.19 -3.31
N PRO A 21 -11.41 3.87 -3.53
CA PRO A 21 -12.56 2.98 -3.49
C PRO A 21 -13.34 3.17 -2.19
N SER A 22 -14.67 3.22 -2.29
CA SER A 22 -15.52 3.49 -1.13
C SER A 22 -15.35 2.44 -0.03
N SER A 23 -15.14 1.17 -0.42
CA SER A 23 -14.88 0.11 0.55
C SER A 23 -13.58 0.35 1.33
N PHE A 24 -12.56 0.93 0.69
CA PHE A 24 -11.30 1.28 1.36
C PHE A 24 -11.50 2.45 2.31
N ARG A 25 -12.31 3.43 1.91
CA ARG A 25 -12.64 4.57 2.77
C ARG A 25 -13.30 4.13 4.07
N ASN A 26 -14.14 3.11 4.00
CA ASN A 26 -14.84 2.58 5.17
C ASN A 26 -13.92 1.80 6.13
N VAL A 27 -12.75 1.38 5.68
CA VAL A 27 -11.76 0.72 6.53
C VAL A 27 -11.03 1.74 7.41
N LEU A 28 -10.88 2.98 6.94
CA LEU A 28 -10.20 4.03 7.68
C LEU A 28 -10.99 4.40 8.94
N PRO A 29 -10.31 4.67 10.07
CA PRO A 29 -10.99 5.09 11.30
C PRO A 29 -11.80 6.37 11.08
N LYS A 30 -12.98 6.48 11.70
CA LYS A 30 -13.85 7.64 11.56
C LYS A 30 -13.13 8.97 11.88
N ALA A 31 -12.27 8.95 12.88
CA ALA A 31 -11.53 10.16 13.31
C ALA A 31 -10.53 10.64 12.26
N ASN A 32 -10.00 9.72 11.43
CA ASN A 32 -8.96 10.02 10.44
C ASN A 32 -9.36 9.55 9.03
N ARG A 33 -10.67 9.50 8.76
CA ARG A 33 -11.18 8.93 7.49
C ARG A 33 -10.75 9.71 6.25
N ASN A 34 -10.43 10.99 6.43
CA ASN A 34 -10.02 11.85 5.32
C ASN A 34 -8.52 11.89 5.12
N GLU A 35 -7.78 11.07 5.84
CA GLU A 35 -6.32 11.10 5.80
C GLU A 35 -5.79 9.73 5.43
N ILE A 36 -4.97 9.66 4.39
CA ILE A 36 -4.27 8.44 4.02
C ILE A 36 -2.78 8.70 3.93
N ILE A 37 -2.03 7.67 4.22
CA ILE A 37 -0.57 7.68 4.21
C ILE A 37 -0.11 6.87 3.03
N LEU A 38 0.75 7.47 2.21
CA LEU A 38 1.28 6.84 1.01
C LEU A 38 2.80 6.83 1.06
N TYR A 39 3.40 5.77 0.56
CA TYR A 39 4.85 5.69 0.40
C TYR A 39 5.24 4.67 -0.67
N LYS A 40 6.46 4.78 -1.17
CA LYS A 40 6.99 3.82 -2.14
C LYS A 40 7.14 2.45 -1.48
N SER A 41 6.62 1.41 -2.11
CA SER A 41 6.84 0.06 -1.61
C SER A 41 8.34 -0.28 -1.67
N ILE A 42 8.83 -0.94 -0.64
CA ILE A 42 10.20 -1.45 -0.64
C ILE A 42 10.31 -2.84 -1.28
N LYS A 43 9.18 -3.39 -1.72
CA LYS A 43 9.12 -4.76 -2.28
C LYS A 43 8.82 -4.78 -3.77
N SER A 44 8.21 -3.72 -4.30
CA SER A 44 7.71 -3.71 -5.68
C SER A 44 7.59 -2.28 -6.20
N PRO A 45 7.49 -2.07 -7.53
CA PRO A 45 7.28 -0.74 -8.09
C PRO A 45 5.82 -0.29 -7.95
N SER A 46 5.38 -0.16 -6.71
CA SER A 46 4.03 0.24 -6.37
C SER A 46 4.03 1.23 -5.22
N ILE A 47 2.88 1.83 -4.97
CA ILE A 47 2.65 2.73 -3.84
C ILE A 47 1.91 1.93 -2.78
N GLU A 48 2.36 1.99 -1.53
CA GLU A 48 1.60 1.43 -0.42
C GLU A 48 0.81 2.53 0.26
N GLY A 49 -0.44 2.20 0.61
CA GLY A 49 -1.33 3.13 1.27
C GLY A 49 -1.96 2.51 2.50
N CYS A 50 -2.15 3.34 3.53
CA CYS A 50 -2.73 2.88 4.79
C CYS A 50 -3.27 4.05 5.62
N GLY A 51 -3.91 3.71 6.72
CA GLY A 51 -4.30 4.70 7.73
C GLY A 51 -3.20 4.86 8.77
N VAL A 52 -3.39 5.81 9.68
CA VAL A 52 -2.43 6.14 10.74
C VAL A 52 -2.14 4.96 11.65
N GLY A 53 -3.15 4.14 11.95
CA GLY A 53 -2.98 2.97 12.81
C GLY A 53 -1.94 1.98 12.29
N ARG A 54 -1.97 1.72 10.99
CA ARG A 54 -0.98 0.83 10.35
C ARG A 54 0.42 1.43 10.41
N LEU A 55 0.53 2.74 10.23
CA LEU A 55 1.83 3.41 10.34
C LEU A 55 2.43 3.22 11.72
N LYS A 56 1.61 3.31 12.77
CA LYS A 56 2.07 3.10 14.16
C LYS A 56 2.57 1.66 14.36
N GLU A 57 1.92 0.69 13.74
CA GLU A 57 2.38 -0.71 13.80
C GLU A 57 3.73 -0.90 13.11
N ILE A 58 3.91 -0.28 11.96
CA ILE A 58 5.19 -0.31 11.23
C ILE A 58 6.27 0.32 12.09
N ALA A 59 5.96 1.47 12.73
CA ALA A 59 6.90 2.15 13.60
C ALA A 59 7.36 1.26 14.75
N LYS A 60 6.45 0.52 15.37
CA LYS A 60 6.79 -0.42 16.43
C LYS A 60 7.75 -1.51 15.96
N ARG A 61 7.51 -2.05 14.76
CA ARG A 61 8.37 -3.09 14.20
C ARG A 61 9.77 -2.57 13.91
N ILE A 62 9.88 -1.37 13.37
CA ILE A 62 11.17 -0.74 13.10
C ILE A 62 11.89 -0.44 14.41
N ASN A 63 11.17 0.05 15.43
CA ASN A 63 11.76 0.34 16.73
C ASN A 63 12.28 -0.90 17.47
N ASN A 64 11.82 -2.09 17.09
CA ASN A 64 12.32 -3.36 17.64
C ASN A 64 13.65 -3.79 17.02
N LEU A 65 14.08 -3.14 15.95
CA LEU A 65 15.40 -3.38 15.39
C LEU A 65 16.45 -2.67 16.24
N ASP A 66 17.67 -3.21 16.22
CA ASP A 66 18.79 -2.56 16.89
C ASP A 66 19.00 -1.17 16.28
N PHE A 67 18.91 -0.12 17.11
CA PHE A 67 19.07 1.26 16.68
C PHE A 67 20.38 1.50 15.93
N PHE A 68 21.44 0.78 16.29
CA PHE A 68 22.75 0.94 15.66
C PHE A 68 22.95 0.02 14.44
N SER A 69 21.92 -0.71 14.02
CA SER A 69 22.02 -1.58 12.85
C SER A 69 21.78 -0.81 11.55
N GLU A 70 22.38 -1.30 10.48
CA GLU A 70 22.14 -0.81 9.13
C GLU A 70 20.66 -1.04 8.74
N ASP A 71 20.07 -2.15 9.19
CA ASP A 71 18.66 -2.45 8.93
C ASP A 71 17.74 -1.38 9.48
N TYR A 72 17.99 -0.91 10.71
CA TYR A 72 17.21 0.20 11.28
C TYR A 72 17.29 1.43 10.39
N ASP A 73 18.47 1.82 9.97
CA ASP A 73 18.68 2.99 9.12
C ASP A 73 17.98 2.85 7.78
N ASP A 74 18.09 1.67 7.16
CA ASP A 74 17.52 1.42 5.84
C ASP A 74 15.99 1.45 5.87
N PHE A 75 15.37 0.78 6.84
CA PHE A 75 13.91 0.78 6.97
C PHE A 75 13.38 2.16 7.36
N SER A 76 14.02 2.81 8.32
CA SER A 76 13.63 4.15 8.77
C SER A 76 13.66 5.15 7.62
N THR A 77 14.73 5.16 6.86
CA THR A 77 14.90 6.09 5.75
C THR A 77 13.96 5.77 4.61
N SER A 78 13.86 4.50 4.23
CA SER A 78 13.06 4.10 3.08
C SER A 78 11.55 4.24 3.32
N ILE A 79 11.11 4.18 4.57
CA ILE A 79 9.70 4.30 4.90
C ILE A 79 9.39 5.68 5.48
N PHE A 80 9.92 5.99 6.66
CA PHE A 80 9.52 7.22 7.37
C PHE A 80 9.84 8.51 6.61
N SER A 81 11.03 8.63 6.04
CA SER A 81 11.39 9.85 5.33
C SER A 81 10.67 10.01 3.99
N GLU A 82 10.10 8.95 3.46
CA GLU A 82 9.41 8.94 2.17
C GLU A 82 7.87 9.02 2.30
N ILE A 83 7.36 9.01 3.52
CA ILE A 83 5.91 9.06 3.74
C ILE A 83 5.34 10.39 3.29
N VAL A 84 4.21 10.30 2.58
CA VAL A 84 3.40 11.45 2.19
C VAL A 84 2.01 11.25 2.79
N THR A 85 1.53 12.27 3.49
CA THR A 85 0.15 12.29 3.96
C THR A 85 -0.69 13.07 2.97
N THR A 86 -1.79 12.49 2.52
CA THR A 86 -2.70 13.16 1.60
C THR A 86 -4.12 13.10 2.13
N ASN A 87 -4.94 14.07 1.75
CA ASN A 87 -6.30 14.19 2.21
C ASN A 87 -7.29 13.75 1.14
N VAL A 88 -8.31 13.02 1.57
CA VAL A 88 -9.42 12.60 0.72
C VAL A 88 -10.49 13.68 0.81
N ASP A 89 -10.92 14.20 -0.32
CA ASP A 89 -11.95 15.25 -0.37
C ASP A 89 -13.36 14.69 -0.13
N LYS A 90 -14.36 15.57 -0.18
CA LYS A 90 -15.76 15.20 0.09
C LYS A 90 -16.31 14.16 -0.91
N GLU A 91 -15.80 14.17 -2.13
CA GLU A 91 -16.19 13.21 -3.16
C GLU A 91 -15.38 11.92 -3.12
N GLY A 92 -14.49 11.78 -2.14
CA GLY A 92 -13.68 10.57 -2.00
C GLY A 92 -12.45 10.52 -2.89
N ARG A 93 -11.99 11.67 -3.39
CA ARG A 93 -10.84 11.76 -4.28
C ARG A 93 -9.62 12.31 -3.54
N PHE A 94 -8.44 11.92 -4.00
CA PHE A 94 -7.18 12.43 -3.47
C PHE A 94 -6.17 12.60 -4.61
N LEU A 95 -5.13 13.38 -4.34
CA LEU A 95 -4.03 13.56 -5.29
C LEU A 95 -2.95 12.52 -5.02
N ILE A 96 -2.51 11.83 -6.06
CA ILE A 96 -1.32 11.00 -5.96
C ILE A 96 -0.11 11.90 -6.27
N PRO A 97 0.83 12.06 -5.32
CA PRO A 97 2.01 12.87 -5.59
C PRO A 97 2.76 12.40 -6.84
N GLU A 98 3.24 13.34 -7.63
CA GLU A 98 3.90 13.06 -8.91
C GLU A 98 5.08 12.10 -8.75
N GLU A 99 5.86 12.26 -7.70
CA GLU A 99 7.00 11.40 -7.43
C GLU A 99 6.59 9.94 -7.26
N LEU A 100 5.46 9.70 -6.59
CA LEU A 100 4.94 8.35 -6.39
C LEU A 100 4.39 7.77 -7.69
N LYS A 101 3.73 8.59 -8.51
CA LYS A 101 3.25 8.17 -9.82
C LYS A 101 4.41 7.74 -10.72
N LEU A 102 5.48 8.51 -10.73
CA LEU A 102 6.68 8.19 -11.53
C LEU A 102 7.30 6.88 -11.05
N TYR A 103 7.43 6.71 -9.75
CA TYR A 103 7.99 5.51 -9.17
C TYR A 103 7.20 4.25 -9.60
N ALA A 104 5.88 4.34 -9.61
CA ALA A 104 5.00 3.22 -9.92
C ALA A 104 4.66 3.11 -11.42
N GLY A 105 5.12 4.05 -12.24
CA GLY A 105 4.80 4.06 -13.67
C GLY A 105 3.34 4.34 -13.97
N ILE A 106 2.66 5.06 -13.08
CA ILE A 106 1.23 5.37 -13.21
C ILE A 106 1.07 6.63 -14.06
N LYS A 107 0.17 6.60 -15.03
CA LYS A 107 -0.06 7.73 -15.95
C LYS A 107 -1.50 8.23 -15.87
N THR A 108 -2.45 7.53 -16.48
CA THR A 108 -3.84 8.00 -16.59
C THR A 108 -4.83 7.16 -15.80
N GLU A 109 -4.42 5.99 -15.35
CA GLU A 109 -5.27 5.04 -14.64
C GLU A 109 -4.42 4.32 -13.60
N ALA A 110 -5.02 3.99 -12.48
CA ALA A 110 -4.34 3.25 -11.42
C ALA A 110 -5.23 2.13 -10.92
N ALA A 111 -4.59 1.07 -10.45
CA ALA A 111 -5.28 -0.08 -9.87
C ALA A 111 -4.98 -0.14 -8.37
N PHE A 112 -6.04 -0.34 -7.59
CA PHE A 112 -5.95 -0.49 -6.14
C PHE A 112 -6.09 -1.96 -5.79
N PHE A 113 -5.18 -2.47 -4.97
CA PHE A 113 -5.20 -3.86 -4.53
C PHE A 113 -5.22 -3.91 -3.01
N GLY A 114 -6.28 -4.45 -2.43
CA GLY A 114 -6.35 -4.66 -0.98
C GLY A 114 -5.34 -5.71 -0.54
N GLN A 115 -4.63 -5.42 0.55
CA GLN A 115 -3.60 -6.30 1.11
C GLN A 115 -3.85 -6.60 2.59
N GLY A 116 -5.10 -6.49 3.04
CA GLY A 116 -5.45 -6.69 4.43
C GLY A 116 -5.34 -5.40 5.23
N HIS A 117 -4.25 -5.17 5.94
CA HIS A 117 -4.10 -3.97 6.77
C HIS A 117 -3.60 -2.75 6.02
N PHE A 118 -3.31 -2.89 4.74
CA PHE A 118 -2.91 -1.81 3.86
C PHE A 118 -3.39 -2.10 2.45
N PHE A 119 -3.16 -1.18 1.52
CA PHE A 119 -3.46 -1.41 0.11
C PHE A 119 -2.29 -0.97 -0.75
N GLN A 120 -2.27 -1.41 -1.99
CA GLN A 120 -1.26 -1.01 -2.96
C GLN A 120 -1.92 -0.31 -4.15
N ILE A 121 -1.20 0.64 -4.73
CA ILE A 121 -1.62 1.31 -5.96
C ILE A 121 -0.57 0.99 -7.02
N TRP A 122 -1.02 0.46 -8.13
CA TRP A 122 -0.19 -0.02 -9.22
C TRP A 122 -0.59 0.60 -10.54
N GLU A 123 0.35 0.64 -11.49
CA GLU A 123 -0.02 0.74 -12.88
C GLU A 123 -0.85 -0.51 -13.22
N PRO A 124 -2.00 -0.37 -13.92
CA PRO A 124 -2.96 -1.48 -14.04
C PRO A 124 -2.39 -2.80 -14.58
N LYS A 125 -1.63 -2.74 -15.66
CA LYS A 125 -1.06 -3.96 -16.27
C LYS A 125 -0.03 -4.62 -15.36
N GLN A 126 0.80 -3.82 -14.73
CA GLN A 126 1.83 -4.32 -13.82
C GLN A 126 1.20 -4.92 -12.57
N GLY A 127 0.14 -4.32 -12.07
CA GLY A 127 -0.60 -4.84 -10.92
C GLY A 127 -1.24 -6.19 -11.20
N LEU A 128 -1.86 -6.33 -12.37
CA LEU A 128 -2.45 -7.60 -12.78
C LEU A 128 -1.39 -8.68 -12.96
N LYS A 129 -0.26 -8.32 -13.55
CA LYS A 129 0.86 -9.24 -13.71
C LYS A 129 1.38 -9.70 -12.35
N ASN A 130 1.52 -8.78 -11.41
CA ASN A 130 1.95 -9.11 -10.06
C ASN A 130 1.03 -10.13 -9.39
N THR A 131 -0.29 -9.96 -9.55
CA THR A 131 -1.28 -10.88 -9.03
C THR A 131 -1.12 -12.27 -9.63
N GLU A 132 -0.96 -12.36 -10.95
CA GLU A 132 -0.76 -13.62 -11.65
C GLU A 132 0.53 -14.32 -11.22
N ASP A 133 1.61 -13.56 -11.12
CA ASP A 133 2.91 -14.09 -10.70
C ASP A 133 2.86 -14.63 -9.27
N SER A 134 2.17 -13.91 -8.37
CA SER A 134 2.01 -14.33 -6.98
C SER A 134 1.23 -15.65 -6.89
N ARG A 135 0.13 -15.74 -7.64
CA ARG A 135 -0.69 -16.95 -7.69
C ARG A 135 0.10 -18.12 -8.26
N ARG A 136 0.85 -17.87 -9.34
CA ARG A 136 1.67 -18.92 -9.97
C ARG A 136 2.71 -19.46 -9.01
N ARG A 137 3.37 -18.61 -8.24
CA ARG A 137 4.35 -19.06 -7.24
C ARG A 137 3.72 -19.93 -6.17
N LEU A 138 2.54 -19.55 -5.67
CA LEU A 138 1.83 -20.35 -4.67
C LEU A 138 1.46 -21.74 -5.22
N LEU A 139 0.98 -21.80 -6.45
CA LEU A 139 0.60 -23.07 -7.08
C LEU A 139 1.81 -23.94 -7.38
N LYS A 140 2.87 -23.35 -7.93
CA LYS A 140 4.09 -24.08 -8.30
C LYS A 140 4.81 -24.64 -7.06
N GLU A 141 4.91 -23.85 -6.01
CA GLU A 141 5.63 -24.22 -4.80
C GLU A 141 4.73 -24.95 -3.79
N LYS A 142 3.45 -25.11 -4.10
CA LYS A 142 2.47 -25.79 -3.23
C LYS A 142 2.49 -25.24 -1.80
N LYS A 143 2.69 -23.92 -1.68
CA LYS A 143 2.71 -23.25 -0.38
C LYS A 143 1.33 -23.26 0.26
N SER A 144 1.29 -23.35 1.60
CA SER A 144 0.09 -23.16 2.37
C SER A 144 0.38 -22.27 3.59
N LEU A 145 -0.65 -21.59 4.09
CA LEU A 145 -0.50 -20.77 5.29
C LEU A 145 -0.08 -21.58 6.49
N ARG A 146 -0.55 -22.82 6.58
CA ARG A 146 -0.18 -23.71 7.66
C ARG A 146 1.31 -23.98 7.71
N ILE A 147 1.93 -24.26 6.55
CA ILE A 147 3.37 -24.50 6.45
C ILE A 147 4.13 -23.24 6.84
N MET A 148 3.72 -22.09 6.35
CA MET A 148 4.40 -20.83 6.64
C MET A 148 4.33 -20.46 8.12
N LEU A 149 3.19 -20.66 8.77
CA LEU A 149 3.04 -20.43 10.21
C LEU A 149 3.93 -21.35 11.04
N THR A 150 4.09 -22.61 10.62
CA THR A 150 4.98 -23.55 11.29
C THR A 150 6.45 -23.13 11.16
N GLN A 151 6.86 -22.63 10.02
CA GLN A 151 8.22 -22.18 9.77
C GLN A 151 8.59 -20.92 10.56
N GLN A 152 7.60 -20.11 10.97
CA GLN A 152 7.83 -18.89 11.74
C GLN A 152 8.07 -19.15 13.22
N LYS A 153 7.88 -20.37 13.67
CA LYS A 153 8.20 -20.77 15.03
C LYS A 153 9.65 -21.18 15.13
#